data_dfcb852dfb34512078850968348d4196
#
_entry.id   dfcb852dfb34512078850968348d4196
#
_cell.length_a   1.000
_cell.length_b   1.000
_cell.length_c   1.000
_cell.angle_alpha   90.00
_cell.angle_beta   90.00
_cell.angle_gamma   90.00
#
_symmetry.space_group_name_H-M   'P 1'
#
loop_
_entity.id
_entity.type
_entity.pdbx_description
1 polymer ?
#
loop_
_entity_poly.entity_id
_entity_poly.type
_entity_poly.pdbx_seq_one_letter_code
_entity_poly.pdbx_strand_id
1 'polypeptide(L)'
;MGLVLMFGCAFFSVQPQAQALDLSNGFVSAAVLGERVNPADKVLESEYGKKIDLNNASVRLFRELRGFYPILAKRIIENAPYDSVEDVLNIPDLSEKQLARLEENLERFTVTPPADVFIDGDQRLNTGDY
;
A
#
# COMPACT_ATOMS: atom_id res chain seq x y z
N MET A 1 -16.28 64.86 58.60
CA MET A 1 -15.19 64.56 57.67
C MET A 1 -14.94 63.07 57.81
N GLY A 2 -15.54 62.31 56.97
CA GLY A 2 -15.32 60.85 56.95
C GLY A 2 -15.32 60.37 55.52
N LEU A 3 -14.13 60.06 55.01
CA LEU A 3 -13.95 59.54 53.68
C LEU A 3 -14.13 58.02 53.76
N VAL A 4 -15.23 57.51 53.22
CA VAL A 4 -15.49 56.08 53.13
C VAL A 4 -14.97 55.65 51.78
N LEU A 5 -13.83 54.97 51.76
CA LEU A 5 -13.32 54.29 50.63
C LEU A 5 -14.05 52.94 50.48
N MET A 6 -14.92 52.85 49.51
CA MET A 6 -15.56 51.65 49.06
C MET A 6 -14.54 50.85 48.21
N PHE A 7 -13.95 49.82 48.79
CA PHE A 7 -13.22 48.83 48.05
C PHE A 7 -14.18 47.90 47.33
N GLY A 8 -14.35 48.10 46.04
CA GLY A 8 -15.08 47.19 45.20
C GLY A 8 -14.27 45.90 44.97
N CYS A 9 -14.66 44.83 45.64
CA CYS A 9 -14.18 43.52 45.29
C CYS A 9 -14.76 43.13 43.94
N ALA A 10 -13.94 43.26 42.90
CA ALA A 10 -14.21 42.61 41.64
C ALA A 10 -14.01 41.10 41.81
N PHE A 11 -15.11 40.40 42.05
CA PHE A 11 -15.10 38.94 41.91
C PHE A 11 -14.94 38.61 40.44
N PHE A 12 -13.74 38.29 40.04
CA PHE A 12 -13.46 37.65 38.76
C PHE A 12 -13.98 36.19 38.86
N SER A 13 -15.25 36.01 38.49
CA SER A 13 -15.79 34.68 38.30
C SER A 13 -15.09 34.07 37.08
N VAL A 14 -14.05 33.34 37.30
CA VAL A 14 -13.54 32.41 36.33
C VAL A 14 -14.58 31.29 36.20
N GLN A 15 -15.46 31.43 35.25
CA GLN A 15 -16.31 30.32 34.85
C GLN A 15 -15.43 29.29 34.17
N PRO A 16 -15.39 28.05 34.65
CA PRO A 16 -14.85 26.97 33.83
C PRO A 16 -15.78 26.85 32.64
N GLN A 17 -15.34 27.29 31.48
CA GLN A 17 -15.97 26.88 30.25
C GLN A 17 -15.77 25.37 30.15
N ALA A 18 -16.76 24.64 30.63
CA ALA A 18 -16.89 23.27 30.22
C ALA A 18 -17.10 23.31 28.71
N GLN A 19 -16.05 23.03 27.96
CA GLN A 19 -16.17 22.74 26.56
C GLN A 19 -16.97 21.45 26.49
N ALA A 20 -18.27 21.60 26.28
CA ALA A 20 -19.10 20.49 25.92
C ALA A 20 -18.49 19.93 24.63
N LEU A 21 -17.92 18.74 24.71
CA LEU A 21 -17.59 17.94 23.56
C LEU A 21 -18.90 17.76 22.79
N ASP A 22 -19.05 18.50 21.71
CA ASP A 22 -20.18 18.36 20.83
C ASP A 22 -20.07 17.00 20.13
N LEU A 23 -20.68 15.99 20.73
CA LEU A 23 -20.77 14.65 20.17
C LEU A 23 -21.86 14.56 19.08
N SER A 24 -22.45 15.69 18.69
CA SER A 24 -23.55 15.72 17.73
C SER A 24 -23.14 15.45 16.31
N ASN A 25 -21.85 15.60 16.01
CA ASN A 25 -21.31 15.33 14.69
C ASN A 25 -20.53 14.02 14.69
N GLY A 26 -21.07 12.89 14.77
CA GLY A 26 -20.47 11.55 14.64
C GLY A 26 -19.14 11.36 13.87
N PHE A 27 -18.44 12.46 13.64
CA PHE A 27 -17.05 12.50 13.20
C PHE A 27 -16.15 12.42 14.42
N VAL A 28 -15.91 11.19 14.86
CA VAL A 28 -14.68 10.93 15.58
C VAL A 28 -13.59 11.37 14.62
N SER A 29 -13.00 12.52 14.91
CA SER A 29 -11.89 13.01 14.11
C SER A 29 -10.87 11.87 14.01
N ALA A 30 -10.53 11.46 12.79
CA ALA A 30 -9.54 10.43 12.52
C ALA A 30 -8.18 10.73 13.21
N ALA A 31 -7.99 11.98 13.64
CA ALA A 31 -6.85 12.41 14.45
C ALA A 31 -6.76 11.73 15.82
N VAL A 32 -7.89 11.26 16.39
CA VAL A 32 -7.89 10.56 17.69
C VAL A 32 -7.55 9.09 17.54
N LEU A 33 -7.77 8.52 16.35
CA LEU A 33 -7.47 7.12 16.06
C LEU A 33 -6.01 6.90 15.63
N GLY A 34 -5.13 7.86 15.86
CA GLY A 34 -3.72 7.80 15.45
C GLY A 34 -3.62 6.94 14.22
N GLU A 35 -3.58 7.55 13.05
CA GLU A 35 -3.47 6.85 11.78
C GLU A 35 -2.44 5.73 11.92
N ARG A 36 -2.94 4.51 12.11
CA ARG A 36 -2.08 3.32 12.10
C ARG A 36 -1.66 3.13 10.66
N VAL A 37 -0.70 3.94 10.24
CA VAL A 37 -0.06 3.75 8.95
C VAL A 37 0.58 2.37 9.01
N ASN A 38 -0.07 1.43 8.39
CA ASN A 38 0.45 0.09 8.24
C ASN A 38 1.79 0.22 7.50
N PRO A 39 2.89 -0.33 8.04
CA PRO A 39 4.17 -0.30 7.32
C PRO A 39 4.06 -0.84 5.90
N ALA A 40 3.13 -1.77 5.66
CA ALA A 40 2.83 -2.29 4.33
C ALA A 40 2.26 -1.20 3.39
N ASP A 41 1.45 -0.27 3.89
CA ASP A 41 0.89 0.81 3.07
C ASP A 41 1.99 1.77 2.60
N LYS A 42 2.99 2.04 3.44
CA LYS A 42 4.17 2.83 3.04
C LYS A 42 5.01 2.15 1.95
N VAL A 43 5.08 0.83 1.98
CA VAL A 43 5.78 0.06 0.93
C VAL A 43 4.97 0.11 -0.37
N LEU A 44 3.64 0.07 -0.30
CA LEU A 44 2.75 0.19 -1.46
C LEU A 44 2.77 1.59 -2.06
N GLU A 45 2.94 2.63 -1.24
CA GLU A 45 3.07 4.02 -1.71
C GLU A 45 4.47 4.32 -2.26
N SER A 46 5.46 3.50 -1.93
CA SER A 46 6.82 3.63 -2.45
C SER A 46 6.88 3.25 -3.93
N GLU A 47 7.99 3.59 -4.58
CA GLU A 47 8.24 3.15 -5.96
C GLU A 47 8.20 1.62 -6.13
N TYR A 48 8.51 0.88 -5.05
CA TYR A 48 8.37 -0.57 -5.02
C TYR A 48 6.91 -1.04 -5.14
N GLY A 49 5.94 -0.33 -4.55
CA GLY A 49 4.52 -0.64 -4.68
C GLY A 49 3.96 -0.42 -6.08
N LYS A 50 4.66 0.37 -6.91
CA LYS A 50 4.30 0.58 -8.31
C LYS A 50 4.90 -0.46 -9.26
N LYS A 51 5.89 -1.22 -8.78
CA LYS A 51 6.55 -2.27 -9.55
C LYS A 51 5.93 -3.62 -9.23
N ILE A 52 5.89 -4.46 -10.24
CA ILE A 52 5.41 -5.83 -10.08
C ILE A 52 6.56 -6.71 -9.60
N ASP A 53 6.39 -7.32 -8.44
CA ASP A 53 7.39 -8.24 -7.87
C ASP A 53 7.28 -9.61 -8.53
N LEU A 54 8.30 -10.00 -9.26
CA LEU A 54 8.32 -11.27 -10.01
C LEU A 54 8.19 -12.50 -9.11
N ASN A 55 8.68 -12.43 -7.86
CA ASN A 55 8.65 -13.56 -6.93
C ASN A 55 7.34 -13.66 -6.12
N ASN A 56 6.66 -12.54 -5.88
CA ASN A 56 5.50 -12.51 -4.99
C ASN A 56 4.20 -12.04 -5.66
N ALA A 57 4.24 -11.51 -6.88
CA ALA A 57 3.06 -11.05 -7.59
C ALA A 57 2.12 -12.20 -7.99
N SER A 58 0.82 -11.93 -7.95
CA SER A 58 -0.18 -12.83 -8.54
C SER A 58 -0.35 -12.56 -10.04
N VAL A 59 -0.86 -13.54 -10.78
CA VAL A 59 -1.13 -13.44 -12.22
C VAL A 59 -2.00 -12.24 -12.59
N ARG A 60 -2.85 -11.78 -11.68
CA ARG A 60 -3.77 -10.64 -11.90
C ARG A 60 -3.05 -9.32 -12.09
N LEU A 61 -1.93 -9.09 -11.39
CA LEU A 61 -1.17 -7.85 -11.49
C LEU A 61 -0.62 -7.63 -12.90
N PHE A 62 -0.34 -8.70 -13.61
CA PHE A 62 0.11 -8.64 -15.01
C PHE A 62 -0.98 -8.22 -16.00
N ARG A 63 -2.25 -8.13 -15.60
CA ARG A 63 -3.34 -7.61 -16.44
C ARG A 63 -3.13 -6.14 -16.81
N GLU A 64 -2.43 -5.39 -15.97
CA GLU A 64 -2.09 -4.00 -16.23
C GLU A 64 -1.07 -3.84 -17.36
N LEU A 65 -0.31 -4.90 -17.62
CA LEU A 65 0.68 -4.91 -18.68
C LEU A 65 0.10 -5.52 -19.95
N ARG A 66 0.00 -4.71 -21.00
CA ARG A 66 -0.57 -5.16 -22.27
C ARG A 66 0.20 -6.34 -22.85
N GLY A 67 -0.50 -7.45 -23.03
CA GLY A 67 0.05 -8.65 -23.68
C GLY A 67 0.84 -9.58 -22.77
N PHE A 68 0.82 -9.35 -21.45
CA PHE A 68 1.38 -10.29 -20.48
C PHE A 68 0.35 -11.35 -20.06
N TYR A 69 -0.86 -10.92 -19.78
CA TYR A 69 -1.91 -11.82 -19.33
C TYR A 69 -2.57 -12.57 -20.51
N PRO A 70 -2.93 -13.85 -20.35
CA PRO A 70 -2.60 -14.73 -19.21
C PRO A 70 -1.31 -15.54 -19.40
N ILE A 71 -0.88 -15.77 -20.63
CA ILE A 71 0.14 -16.78 -20.98
C ILE A 71 1.53 -16.40 -20.47
N LEU A 72 1.98 -15.18 -20.77
CA LEU A 72 3.32 -14.73 -20.36
C LEU A 72 3.40 -14.58 -18.83
N ALA A 73 2.36 -14.04 -18.22
CA ALA A 73 2.26 -13.93 -16.75
C ALA A 73 2.36 -15.28 -16.05
N LYS A 74 1.67 -16.29 -16.59
CA LYS A 74 1.75 -17.66 -16.07
C LYS A 74 3.18 -18.20 -16.14
N ARG A 75 3.85 -18.04 -17.27
CA ARG A 75 5.25 -18.49 -17.45
C ARG A 75 6.21 -17.81 -16.48
N ILE A 76 6.04 -16.50 -16.26
CA ILE A 76 6.84 -15.76 -15.28
C ILE A 76 6.69 -16.38 -13.88
N ILE A 77 5.46 -16.65 -13.47
CA ILE A 77 5.20 -17.21 -12.13
C ILE A 77 5.70 -18.64 -11.99
N GLU A 78 5.55 -19.46 -13.01
CA GLU A 78 5.98 -20.86 -12.99
C GLU A 78 7.52 -21.02 -12.96
N ASN A 79 8.25 -20.03 -13.48
CA ASN A 79 9.71 -20.03 -13.47
C ASN A 79 10.34 -19.27 -12.29
N ALA A 80 9.52 -18.68 -11.41
CA ALA A 80 10.03 -18.08 -10.18
C ALA A 80 10.58 -19.20 -9.23
N PRO A 81 11.52 -18.90 -8.33
CA PRO A 81 12.01 -17.57 -7.98
C PRO A 81 13.13 -17.05 -8.91
N TYR A 82 13.25 -15.73 -8.96
CA TYR A 82 14.31 -15.01 -9.69
C TYR A 82 15.24 -14.33 -8.70
N ASP A 83 16.53 -14.28 -9.03
CA ASP A 83 17.53 -13.57 -8.23
C ASP A 83 17.67 -12.11 -8.72
N SER A 84 17.44 -11.86 -10.00
CA SER A 84 17.45 -10.53 -10.61
C SER A 84 16.28 -10.33 -11.56
N VAL A 85 15.98 -9.07 -11.89
CA VAL A 85 14.90 -8.75 -12.84
C VAL A 85 15.21 -9.28 -14.23
N GLU A 86 16.49 -9.27 -14.61
CA GLU A 86 16.98 -9.72 -15.92
C GLU A 86 16.80 -11.22 -16.12
N ASP A 87 16.74 -11.99 -15.05
CA ASP A 87 16.57 -13.46 -15.13
C ASP A 87 15.25 -13.85 -15.79
N VAL A 88 14.27 -12.96 -15.78
CA VAL A 88 12.99 -13.19 -16.47
C VAL A 88 13.14 -13.33 -17.98
N LEU A 89 14.24 -12.81 -18.55
CA LEU A 89 14.54 -12.97 -19.99
C LEU A 89 15.05 -14.36 -20.34
N ASN A 90 15.51 -15.12 -19.36
CA ASN A 90 16.04 -16.49 -19.53
C ASN A 90 14.96 -17.57 -19.44
N ILE A 91 13.69 -17.20 -19.33
CA ILE A 91 12.59 -18.17 -19.31
C ILE A 91 12.58 -18.98 -20.61
N PRO A 92 12.51 -20.31 -20.54
CA PRO A 92 12.45 -21.15 -21.72
C PRO A 92 11.14 -20.92 -22.50
N ASP A 93 11.17 -21.25 -23.80
CA ASP A 93 9.99 -21.18 -24.68
C ASP A 93 9.32 -19.82 -24.86
N LEU A 94 10.05 -18.74 -24.62
CA LEU A 94 9.58 -17.38 -24.95
C LEU A 94 9.64 -17.16 -26.46
N SER A 95 8.56 -16.59 -27.00
CA SER A 95 8.59 -16.07 -28.37
C SER A 95 9.35 -14.73 -28.41
N GLU A 96 9.90 -14.37 -29.57
CA GLU A 96 10.59 -13.09 -29.76
C GLU A 96 9.73 -11.89 -29.35
N LYS A 97 8.40 -11.96 -29.60
CA LYS A 97 7.45 -10.92 -29.17
C LYS A 97 7.27 -10.85 -27.66
N GLN A 98 7.38 -11.98 -26.96
CA GLN A 98 7.28 -12.03 -25.51
C GLN A 98 8.57 -11.50 -24.87
N LEU A 99 9.71 -11.86 -25.44
CA LEU A 99 11.01 -11.36 -25.01
C LEU A 99 11.10 -9.84 -25.15
N ALA A 100 10.75 -9.30 -26.32
CA ALA A 100 10.73 -7.85 -26.56
C ALA A 100 9.82 -7.12 -25.56
N ARG A 101 8.65 -7.70 -25.23
CA ARG A 101 7.76 -7.12 -24.20
C ARG A 101 8.35 -7.13 -22.80
N LEU A 102 9.08 -8.16 -22.45
CA LEU A 102 9.77 -8.22 -21.17
C LEU A 102 10.85 -7.15 -21.10
N GLU A 103 11.69 -7.03 -22.13
CA GLU A 103 12.73 -6.02 -22.23
C GLU A 103 12.19 -4.59 -22.12
N GLU A 104 11.09 -4.29 -22.81
CA GLU A 104 10.42 -2.97 -22.75
C GLU A 104 9.86 -2.62 -21.38
N ASN A 105 9.58 -3.62 -20.56
CA ASN A 105 8.91 -3.44 -19.26
C ASN A 105 9.78 -3.82 -18.05
N LEU A 106 11.07 -4.08 -18.24
CA LEU A 106 11.97 -4.45 -17.13
C LEU A 106 11.95 -3.44 -15.98
N GLU A 107 11.84 -2.15 -16.28
CA GLU A 107 11.77 -1.08 -15.28
C GLU A 107 10.53 -1.17 -14.38
N ARG A 108 9.49 -1.86 -14.83
CA ARG A 108 8.24 -2.06 -14.09
C ARG A 108 8.26 -3.28 -13.18
N PHE A 109 9.35 -4.02 -13.19
CA PHE A 109 9.53 -5.21 -12.37
C PHE A 109 10.49 -4.95 -11.23
N THR A 110 10.32 -5.72 -10.18
CA THR A 110 11.24 -5.81 -9.05
C THR A 110 11.33 -7.26 -8.60
N VAL A 111 12.36 -7.57 -7.86
CA VAL A 111 12.58 -8.88 -7.28
C VAL A 111 12.80 -8.70 -5.79
N THR A 112 11.99 -9.37 -4.99
CA THR A 112 12.16 -9.47 -3.53
C THR A 112 12.27 -10.95 -3.14
N PRO A 113 12.80 -11.28 -1.96
CA PRO A 113 12.80 -12.66 -1.49
C PRO A 113 11.38 -13.24 -1.51
N PRO A 114 11.20 -14.48 -1.98
CA PRO A 114 9.88 -15.12 -1.99
C PRO A 114 9.32 -15.19 -0.57
N ALA A 115 8.08 -14.76 -0.40
CA ALA A 115 7.40 -14.86 0.88
C ALA A 115 6.89 -16.30 1.10
N ASP A 116 7.10 -16.84 2.29
CA ASP A 116 6.71 -18.23 2.64
C ASP A 116 5.22 -18.52 2.40
N VAL A 117 4.37 -17.48 2.47
CA VAL A 117 2.93 -17.57 2.23
C VAL A 117 2.60 -17.93 0.76
N PHE A 118 3.51 -17.69 -0.17
CA PHE A 118 3.30 -17.89 -1.61
C PHE A 118 4.05 -19.11 -2.18
N ILE A 119 4.64 -19.94 -1.33
CA ILE A 119 5.37 -21.14 -1.75
C ILE A 119 4.43 -22.13 -2.44
N ASP A 120 3.15 -22.17 -2.04
CA ASP A 120 2.11 -22.90 -2.77
C ASP A 120 1.68 -22.09 -4.00
N GLY A 121 2.33 -22.35 -5.13
CA GLY A 121 2.16 -21.61 -6.40
C GLY A 121 0.72 -21.50 -6.92
N ASP A 122 -0.18 -22.37 -6.47
CA ASP A 122 -1.58 -22.37 -6.89
C ASP A 122 -2.31 -21.06 -6.59
N GLN A 123 -1.97 -20.39 -5.48
CA GLN A 123 -2.63 -19.12 -5.11
C GLN A 123 -2.22 -17.96 -6.02
N ARG A 124 -1.00 -17.97 -6.52
CA ARG A 124 -0.49 -16.93 -7.42
C ARG A 124 -1.11 -17.02 -8.81
N LEU A 125 -1.48 -18.22 -9.22
CA LEU A 125 -2.11 -18.50 -10.51
C LEU A 125 -3.64 -18.36 -10.47
N ASN A 126 -4.23 -18.15 -9.29
CA ASN A 126 -5.67 -18.02 -9.15
C ASN A 126 -6.18 -16.73 -9.82
N THR A 127 -6.98 -16.89 -10.86
CA THR A 127 -7.60 -15.77 -11.60
C THR A 127 -8.76 -15.14 -10.87
N GLY A 128 -9.32 -15.84 -9.85
CA GLY A 128 -10.49 -15.39 -9.08
C GLY A 128 -11.82 -15.51 -9.80
N ASP A 129 -11.86 -16.21 -10.90
CA ASP A 129 -13.08 -16.52 -11.62
C ASP A 129 -13.69 -17.78 -10.96
N TYR A 130 -14.74 -17.58 -10.14
CA TYR A 130 -15.56 -18.63 -9.55
C TYR A 130 -16.93 -18.62 -10.17
#